data_f52ef19a89a99245fcdc95dfe6d98075
#
_entry.id   f52ef19a89a99245fcdc95dfe6d98075
#
_cell.length_a   1.000
_cell.length_b   1.000
_cell.length_c   1.000
_cell.angle_alpha   90.00
_cell.angle_beta   90.00
_cell.angle_gamma   90.00
#
_symmetry.space_group_name_H-M   'P 1'
#
loop_
_entity.id
_entity.type
_entity.pdbx_description
1 polymer ?
#
loop_
_entity_poly.entity_id
_entity_poly.type
_entity_poly.pdbx_seq_one_letter_code
_entity_poly.pdbx_strand_id
1 'polypeptide(L)'
;MPATSNTTGILYSDGTFESSLKSQVKAIFGYGDSLGNVSITNLVNIFGKVSTDVTGVGTARSRLAAAGYGGDKAIFGYGYTSTQVSMTNLVSYLGVVATDTTGVGTARQYLAAAGYGGDKAIFGYGRSGTDVSVTNLVSNTGVVNTDTTGVGTVRYYLAAAGYGGDKAIFGYGRNNSFVEYNLTNLVSNAGVVATDVTGVGTARWGLAAAGYGGDKAIFGYGFTFATNSLSVTNLVSNSGVVATDTTGVGTSRSYLAAAGYGGDKAIFGYGSINGTLTAITNLVSNLGVVATNTTGVGTVRLDLAAASYFS
;
A
#
# COMPACT_ATOMS: atom_id res chain seq x y z
N MET A 1 -23.34 -29.66 26.65
CA MET A 1 -22.55 -29.03 27.72
C MET A 1 -22.21 -27.64 27.23
N PRO A 2 -22.33 -26.59 28.05
CA PRO A 2 -21.98 -25.25 27.62
C PRO A 2 -20.48 -25.17 27.38
N ALA A 3 -20.08 -24.57 26.27
CA ALA A 3 -18.69 -24.30 25.95
C ALA A 3 -18.08 -23.38 27.02
N THR A 4 -17.00 -23.80 27.64
CA THR A 4 -16.22 -22.95 28.54
C THR A 4 -15.38 -22.00 27.66
N SER A 5 -15.68 -20.70 27.67
CA SER A 5 -14.84 -19.70 27.05
C SER A 5 -13.57 -19.58 27.88
N ASN A 6 -12.46 -20.02 27.31
CA ASN A 6 -11.14 -19.69 27.84
C ASN A 6 -10.66 -18.46 27.05
N THR A 7 -10.03 -17.50 27.71
CA THR A 7 -9.60 -16.20 27.15
C THR A 7 -8.60 -16.30 25.97
N THR A 8 -8.36 -17.47 25.43
CA THR A 8 -7.36 -17.75 24.40
C THR A 8 -7.87 -18.44 23.11
N GLY A 9 -9.17 -18.72 22.94
CA GLY A 9 -9.69 -19.30 21.70
C GLY A 9 -11.11 -19.85 21.77
N ILE A 10 -11.71 -20.12 20.62
CA ILE A 10 -13.01 -20.77 20.46
C ILE A 10 -12.75 -22.20 19.97
N LEU A 11 -13.20 -23.19 20.75
CA LEU A 11 -13.23 -24.59 20.33
C LEU A 11 -14.60 -24.90 19.71
N TYR A 12 -14.62 -25.24 18.43
CA TYR A 12 -15.83 -25.63 17.72
C TYR A 12 -16.19 -27.10 18.03
N SER A 13 -17.47 -27.47 17.83
CA SER A 13 -18.00 -28.81 18.11
C SER A 13 -17.43 -29.90 17.20
N ASP A 14 -16.74 -29.56 16.13
CA ASP A 14 -16.01 -30.43 15.21
C ASP A 14 -14.56 -30.70 15.63
N GLY A 15 -14.14 -30.17 16.80
CA GLY A 15 -12.78 -30.32 17.34
C GLY A 15 -11.77 -29.28 16.77
N THR A 16 -12.18 -28.37 15.91
CA THR A 16 -11.32 -27.28 15.44
C THR A 16 -11.19 -26.25 16.56
N PHE A 17 -9.93 -25.84 16.83
CA PHE A 17 -9.60 -24.81 17.80
C PHE A 17 -9.16 -23.55 17.04
N GLU A 18 -9.98 -22.51 17.11
CA GLU A 18 -9.56 -21.18 16.66
C GLU A 18 -8.88 -20.51 17.86
N SER A 19 -7.54 -20.43 17.82
CA SER A 19 -6.80 -19.66 18.81
C SER A 19 -7.32 -18.23 18.78
N SER A 20 -7.88 -17.80 19.91
CA SER A 20 -8.46 -16.49 20.09
C SER A 20 -7.56 -15.42 19.51
N LEU A 21 -8.17 -14.55 18.72
CA LEU A 21 -7.66 -13.20 18.44
C LEU A 21 -6.19 -13.17 17.96
N LYS A 22 -5.79 -14.01 17.03
CA LYS A 22 -4.86 -13.51 16.02
C LYS A 22 -5.59 -12.36 15.35
N SER A 23 -5.16 -11.15 15.67
CA SER A 23 -5.63 -9.92 15.08
C SER A 23 -5.92 -10.18 13.60
N GLN A 24 -7.18 -10.05 13.21
CA GLN A 24 -7.60 -10.38 11.86
C GLN A 24 -7.12 -9.24 10.95
N VAL A 25 -5.95 -9.42 10.35
CA VAL A 25 -5.42 -8.45 9.38
C VAL A 25 -6.41 -8.28 8.25
N LYS A 26 -6.94 -7.10 8.15
CA LYS A 26 -7.84 -6.63 7.09
C LYS A 26 -7.13 -5.59 6.26
N ALA A 27 -7.71 -5.23 5.13
CA ALA A 27 -7.19 -4.13 4.33
C ALA A 27 -8.32 -3.14 3.99
N ILE A 28 -7.91 -1.95 3.59
CA ILE A 28 -8.80 -0.90 3.11
C ILE A 28 -8.20 -0.29 1.85
N PHE A 29 -8.99 -0.21 0.78
CA PHE A 29 -8.74 0.64 -0.37
C PHE A 29 -9.48 1.95 -0.16
N GLY A 30 -8.87 3.09 -0.49
CA GLY A 30 -9.55 4.36 -0.27
C GLY A 30 -9.12 5.46 -1.21
N TYR A 31 -10.04 6.42 -1.37
CA TYR A 31 -9.85 7.61 -2.20
C TYR A 31 -9.59 7.28 -3.68
N GLY A 32 -8.95 8.18 -4.41
CA GLY A 32 -8.58 7.99 -5.82
C GLY A 32 -9.36 8.87 -6.78
N ASP A 33 -9.20 8.59 -8.07
CA ASP A 33 -9.86 9.31 -9.16
C ASP A 33 -10.81 8.36 -9.92
N SER A 34 -12.08 8.74 -9.99
CA SER A 34 -13.15 8.07 -10.74
C SER A 34 -13.86 9.09 -11.66
N LEU A 35 -13.11 9.66 -12.62
CA LEU A 35 -13.54 10.83 -13.41
C LEU A 35 -13.75 12.08 -12.53
N GLY A 36 -12.99 12.17 -11.45
CA GLY A 36 -13.00 13.17 -10.41
C GLY A 36 -12.59 12.57 -9.07
N ASN A 37 -11.97 13.36 -8.20
CA ASN A 37 -11.50 12.89 -6.91
C ASN A 37 -12.65 12.37 -6.05
N VAL A 38 -12.45 11.23 -5.40
CA VAL A 38 -13.41 10.61 -4.47
C VAL A 38 -12.76 10.35 -3.11
N SER A 39 -13.58 10.19 -2.06
CA SER A 39 -13.15 9.79 -0.71
C SER A 39 -13.76 8.46 -0.26
N ILE A 40 -14.46 7.74 -1.14
CA ILE A 40 -15.03 6.42 -0.87
C ILE A 40 -13.97 5.40 -0.48
N THR A 41 -14.35 4.40 0.29
CA THR A 41 -13.48 3.30 0.70
C THR A 41 -14.13 1.94 0.47
N ASN A 42 -13.30 0.91 0.35
CA ASN A 42 -13.74 -0.50 0.30
C ASN A 42 -12.91 -1.30 1.30
N LEU A 43 -13.58 -1.94 2.23
CA LEU A 43 -12.94 -2.83 3.18
C LEU A 43 -12.64 -4.19 2.54
N VAL A 44 -11.55 -4.80 2.94
CA VAL A 44 -11.17 -6.16 2.52
C VAL A 44 -11.14 -7.03 3.77
N ASN A 45 -11.89 -8.13 3.74
CA ASN A 45 -11.90 -9.05 4.87
C ASN A 45 -10.67 -10.00 4.87
N ILE A 46 -10.54 -10.82 5.90
CA ILE A 46 -9.43 -11.78 6.08
C ILE A 46 -9.31 -12.83 4.96
N PHE A 47 -10.35 -13.00 4.14
CA PHE A 47 -10.36 -13.92 3.00
C PHE A 47 -10.04 -13.21 1.66
N GLY A 48 -9.73 -11.90 1.69
CA GLY A 48 -9.45 -11.11 0.48
C GLY A 48 -10.71 -10.65 -0.28
N LYS A 49 -11.90 -10.79 0.32
CA LYS A 49 -13.14 -10.32 -0.30
C LYS A 49 -13.31 -8.82 -0.07
N VAL A 50 -13.41 -8.08 -1.17
CA VAL A 50 -13.67 -6.63 -1.17
C VAL A 50 -15.15 -6.36 -0.94
N SER A 51 -15.47 -5.40 -0.05
CA SER A 51 -16.83 -4.92 0.18
C SER A 51 -17.28 -3.92 -0.90
N THR A 52 -18.57 -3.66 -0.97
CA THR A 52 -19.12 -2.50 -1.69
C THR A 52 -18.59 -1.18 -1.11
N ASP A 53 -18.81 -0.08 -1.83
CA ASP A 53 -18.35 1.24 -1.41
C ASP A 53 -18.93 1.64 -0.05
N VAL A 54 -18.07 2.17 0.80
CA VAL A 54 -18.43 2.86 2.03
C VAL A 54 -18.39 4.36 1.76
N THR A 55 -19.37 5.10 2.26
CA THR A 55 -19.46 6.56 2.11
C THR A 55 -18.14 7.22 2.50
N GLY A 56 -17.64 8.10 1.64
CA GLY A 56 -16.39 8.79 1.84
C GLY A 56 -16.38 9.72 3.05
N VAL A 57 -15.22 9.80 3.69
CA VAL A 57 -14.95 10.71 4.81
C VAL A 57 -13.73 11.57 4.45
N GLY A 58 -13.77 12.83 4.85
CA GLY A 58 -12.71 13.80 4.56
C GLY A 58 -12.70 14.29 3.11
N THR A 59 -11.72 15.09 2.78
CA THR A 59 -11.56 15.72 1.47
C THR A 59 -11.23 14.70 0.38
N ALA A 60 -12.07 14.63 -0.64
CA ALA A 60 -11.88 13.78 -1.81
C ALA A 60 -10.56 14.14 -2.53
N ARG A 61 -9.70 13.17 -2.76
CA ARG A 61 -8.38 13.34 -3.36
C ARG A 61 -7.84 12.07 -3.99
N SER A 62 -6.89 12.22 -4.89
CA SER A 62 -6.17 11.14 -5.56
C SER A 62 -4.66 11.26 -5.34
N ARG A 63 -3.85 10.29 -5.85
CA ARG A 63 -2.39 10.35 -5.85
C ARG A 63 -1.78 10.42 -4.44
N LEU A 64 -2.49 9.88 -3.47
CA LEU A 64 -2.14 9.81 -2.06
C LEU A 64 -1.44 8.47 -1.78
N ALA A 65 -0.92 8.32 -0.55
CA ALA A 65 -0.38 7.06 -0.07
C ALA A 65 -1.06 6.62 1.23
N ALA A 66 -0.90 5.35 1.60
CA ALA A 66 -1.42 4.82 2.85
C ALA A 66 -0.49 3.76 3.43
N ALA A 67 -0.48 3.63 4.75
CA ALA A 67 0.28 2.62 5.47
C ALA A 67 -0.40 2.22 6.78
N GLY A 68 -0.09 1.03 7.28
CA GLY A 68 -0.45 0.60 8.63
C GLY A 68 0.46 1.25 9.67
N TYR A 69 -0.08 1.57 10.84
CA TYR A 69 0.65 2.06 12.03
C TYR A 69 -0.05 1.58 13.31
N GLY A 70 0.61 1.74 14.46
CA GLY A 70 0.06 1.42 15.78
C GLY A 70 -0.21 -0.07 16.00
N GLY A 71 0.23 -0.91 15.07
CA GLY A 71 -0.03 -2.36 15.08
C GLY A 71 -1.42 -2.76 14.61
N ASP A 72 -2.43 -1.88 14.71
CA ASP A 72 -3.84 -2.20 14.45
C ASP A 72 -4.58 -1.16 13.58
N LYS A 73 -3.93 -0.09 13.17
CA LYS A 73 -4.52 1.09 12.50
C LYS A 73 -3.87 1.34 11.15
N ALA A 74 -4.49 2.24 10.37
CA ALA A 74 -3.92 2.72 9.12
C ALA A 74 -4.06 4.25 8.99
N ILE A 75 -3.30 4.83 8.09
CA ILE A 75 -3.33 6.26 7.77
C ILE A 75 -3.30 6.44 6.26
N PHE A 76 -4.20 7.28 5.74
CA PHE A 76 -4.12 7.86 4.41
C PHE A 76 -3.48 9.24 4.50
N GLY A 77 -2.57 9.59 3.59
CA GLY A 77 -1.92 10.89 3.68
C GLY A 77 -1.52 11.49 2.35
N TYR A 78 -1.42 12.83 2.37
CA TYR A 78 -1.00 13.64 1.23
C TYR A 78 -1.95 13.52 0.03
N GLY A 79 -1.44 13.73 -1.18
CA GLY A 79 -2.16 13.58 -2.43
C GLY A 79 -2.48 14.89 -3.14
N TYR A 80 -3.53 14.87 -3.95
CA TYR A 80 -3.92 15.95 -4.84
C TYR A 80 -5.43 16.16 -4.84
N THR A 81 -5.85 17.42 -4.67
CA THR A 81 -7.23 17.89 -4.81
C THR A 81 -7.39 18.70 -6.11
N SER A 82 -7.09 19.94 -6.10
CA SER A 82 -6.75 20.81 -7.22
C SER A 82 -5.29 21.30 -7.10
N THR A 83 -4.70 21.09 -5.93
CA THR A 83 -3.29 21.34 -5.59
C THR A 83 -2.78 20.18 -4.76
N GLN A 84 -1.45 20.09 -4.57
CA GLN A 84 -0.87 19.13 -3.62
C GLN A 84 -1.31 19.47 -2.20
N VAL A 85 -1.55 18.43 -1.42
CA VAL A 85 -1.94 18.56 0.00
C VAL A 85 -1.07 17.67 0.89
N SER A 86 -1.01 18.00 2.20
CA SER A 86 -0.31 17.22 3.22
C SER A 86 -1.24 16.69 4.32
N MET A 87 -2.55 16.90 4.20
CA MET A 87 -3.55 16.40 5.15
C MET A 87 -3.53 14.87 5.24
N THR A 88 -3.98 14.37 6.40
CA THR A 88 -4.09 12.93 6.65
C THR A 88 -5.45 12.54 7.21
N ASN A 89 -5.81 11.27 7.06
CA ASN A 89 -6.98 10.66 7.70
C ASN A 89 -6.55 9.37 8.38
N LEU A 90 -6.78 9.31 9.67
CA LEU A 90 -6.52 8.11 10.45
C LEU A 90 -7.64 7.08 10.22
N VAL A 91 -7.27 5.82 10.23
CA VAL A 91 -8.19 4.67 10.13
C VAL A 91 -8.09 3.88 11.42
N SER A 92 -9.22 3.69 12.09
CA SER A 92 -9.29 2.89 13.31
C SER A 92 -9.12 1.40 13.03
N TYR A 93 -8.91 0.60 14.08
CA TYR A 93 -8.90 -0.86 14.01
C TYR A 93 -10.22 -1.47 13.48
N LEU A 94 -11.31 -0.72 13.48
CA LEU A 94 -12.59 -1.13 12.88
C LEU A 94 -12.69 -0.78 11.39
N GLY A 95 -11.67 -0.15 10.79
CA GLY A 95 -11.69 0.31 9.40
C GLY A 95 -12.47 1.62 9.20
N VAL A 96 -12.77 2.34 10.28
CA VAL A 96 -13.48 3.63 10.21
C VAL A 96 -12.47 4.73 9.95
N VAL A 97 -12.69 5.49 8.86
CA VAL A 97 -11.86 6.64 8.48
C VAL A 97 -12.31 7.87 9.28
N ALA A 98 -11.36 8.56 9.89
CA ALA A 98 -11.60 9.83 10.59
C ALA A 98 -11.58 11.01 9.59
N THR A 99 -12.11 12.16 10.03
CA THR A 99 -12.03 13.43 9.30
C THR A 99 -10.59 13.87 9.09
N ASP A 100 -10.38 14.86 8.22
CA ASP A 100 -9.06 15.39 7.87
C ASP A 100 -8.33 15.91 9.11
N THR A 101 -7.07 15.53 9.22
CA THR A 101 -6.10 16.11 10.16
C THR A 101 -5.23 17.11 9.41
N THR A 102 -4.94 18.25 10.04
CA THR A 102 -4.08 19.29 9.47
C THR A 102 -2.77 18.70 8.96
N GLY A 103 -2.40 19.05 7.74
CA GLY A 103 -1.20 18.53 7.09
C GLY A 103 0.10 18.96 7.76
N VAL A 104 1.07 18.06 7.71
CA VAL A 104 2.44 18.29 8.20
C VAL A 104 3.43 18.01 7.09
N GLY A 105 4.50 18.80 7.01
CA GLY A 105 5.53 18.68 6.00
C GLY A 105 5.12 19.17 4.61
N THR A 106 5.98 18.96 3.64
CA THR A 106 5.81 19.41 2.25
C THR A 106 4.64 18.70 1.59
N ALA A 107 3.64 19.46 1.16
CA ALA A 107 2.49 18.96 0.41
C ALA A 107 2.95 18.35 -0.93
N ARG A 108 2.55 17.11 -1.22
CA ARG A 108 3.01 16.37 -2.39
C ARG A 108 2.06 15.26 -2.82
N GLN A 109 2.20 14.82 -4.05
CA GLN A 109 1.42 13.77 -4.69
C GLN A 109 2.33 12.67 -5.25
N TYR A 110 1.76 11.50 -5.61
CA TYR A 110 2.49 10.36 -6.18
C TYR A 110 3.64 9.83 -5.32
N LEU A 111 3.51 9.99 -4.03
CA LEU A 111 4.41 9.46 -3.02
C LEU A 111 4.04 8.02 -2.70
N ALA A 112 4.88 7.35 -1.92
CA ALA A 112 4.59 6.02 -1.39
C ALA A 112 4.64 6.03 0.14
N ALA A 113 4.07 4.99 0.77
CA ALA A 113 4.13 4.80 2.20
C ALA A 113 4.20 3.32 2.57
N ALA A 114 4.85 3.02 3.70
CA ALA A 114 4.93 1.67 4.26
C ALA A 114 5.02 1.69 5.78
N GLY A 115 4.62 0.59 6.41
CA GLY A 115 4.89 0.36 7.84
C GLY A 115 6.34 -0.04 8.07
N TYR A 116 6.93 0.40 9.19
CA TYR A 116 8.24 0.00 9.70
C TYR A 116 8.24 -0.04 11.24
N GLY A 117 9.29 -0.61 11.84
CA GLY A 117 9.46 -0.66 13.30
C GLY A 117 8.38 -1.45 14.03
N GLY A 118 7.59 -2.25 13.31
CA GLY A 118 6.48 -3.04 13.82
C GLY A 118 5.19 -2.27 14.06
N ASP A 119 5.25 -0.97 14.39
CA ASP A 119 4.09 -0.16 14.78
C ASP A 119 4.09 1.27 14.22
N LYS A 120 5.02 1.62 13.35
CA LYS A 120 5.19 2.97 12.78
C LYS A 120 4.99 2.95 11.27
N ALA A 121 4.87 4.14 10.67
CA ALA A 121 4.79 4.28 9.22
C ALA A 121 5.71 5.40 8.71
N ILE A 122 6.01 5.36 7.42
CA ILE A 122 6.80 6.36 6.73
C ILE A 122 6.12 6.71 5.41
N PHE A 123 5.96 8.00 5.15
CA PHE A 123 5.65 8.54 3.82
C PHE A 123 6.95 9.02 3.18
N GLY A 124 7.15 8.76 1.89
CA GLY A 124 8.38 9.17 1.24
C GLY A 124 8.27 9.47 -0.24
N TYR A 125 9.22 10.31 -0.70
CA TYR A 125 9.35 10.69 -2.11
C TYR A 125 8.12 11.44 -2.63
N GLY A 126 7.90 11.41 -3.95
CA GLY A 126 6.77 12.04 -4.60
C GLY A 126 7.12 13.35 -5.31
N ARG A 127 6.11 14.20 -5.53
CA ARG A 127 6.24 15.42 -6.30
C ARG A 127 5.54 16.60 -5.63
N SER A 128 6.28 17.71 -5.44
CA SER A 128 5.81 18.99 -4.92
C SER A 128 6.28 20.13 -5.84
N GLY A 129 5.63 20.24 -7.02
CA GLY A 129 6.16 21.08 -8.10
C GLY A 129 7.36 20.44 -8.80
N THR A 130 8.37 20.02 -8.04
CA THR A 130 9.53 19.23 -8.47
C THR A 130 9.49 17.85 -7.81
N ASP A 131 10.30 16.90 -8.32
CA ASP A 131 10.46 15.58 -7.69
C ASP A 131 11.27 15.72 -6.39
N VAL A 132 10.86 14.99 -5.37
CA VAL A 132 11.49 15.04 -4.04
C VAL A 132 11.79 13.64 -3.49
N SER A 133 12.73 13.56 -2.55
CA SER A 133 13.04 12.34 -1.79
C SER A 133 12.83 12.52 -0.28
N VAL A 134 12.24 13.64 0.16
CA VAL A 134 11.91 13.88 1.57
C VAL A 134 11.00 12.79 2.13
N THR A 135 11.12 12.53 3.42
CA THR A 135 10.28 11.56 4.12
C THR A 135 9.65 12.17 5.37
N ASN A 136 8.51 11.61 5.80
CA ASN A 136 7.85 11.95 7.05
C ASN A 136 7.58 10.67 7.81
N LEU A 137 8.13 10.58 9.00
CA LEU A 137 7.87 9.46 9.90
C LEU A 137 6.52 9.64 10.58
N VAL A 138 5.81 8.55 10.79
CA VAL A 138 4.54 8.51 11.52
C VAL A 138 4.76 7.69 12.78
N SER A 139 4.41 8.26 13.92
CA SER A 139 4.48 7.57 15.21
C SER A 139 3.43 6.45 15.32
N ASN A 140 3.56 5.60 16.33
CA ASN A 140 2.56 4.57 16.67
C ASN A 140 1.20 5.14 17.14
N THR A 141 1.13 6.45 17.38
CA THR A 141 -0.14 7.16 17.68
C THR A 141 -0.73 7.87 16.47
N GLY A 142 -0.08 7.76 15.29
CA GLY A 142 -0.55 8.38 14.04
C GLY A 142 -0.11 9.85 13.86
N VAL A 143 0.81 10.34 14.68
CA VAL A 143 1.36 11.70 14.53
C VAL A 143 2.41 11.70 13.43
N VAL A 144 2.21 12.54 12.41
CA VAL A 144 3.16 12.74 11.31
C VAL A 144 4.20 13.78 11.73
N ASN A 145 5.49 13.44 11.60
CA ASN A 145 6.59 14.35 11.87
C ASN A 145 6.88 15.26 10.67
N THR A 146 7.58 16.36 10.90
CA THR A 146 8.09 17.26 9.85
C THR A 146 9.02 16.52 8.89
N ASP A 147 9.34 17.16 7.76
CA ASP A 147 10.19 16.58 6.73
C ASP A 147 11.57 16.18 7.26
N THR A 148 11.97 14.96 6.93
CA THR A 148 13.35 14.49 7.06
C THR A 148 14.04 14.66 5.71
N THR A 149 15.29 15.12 5.73
CA THR A 149 16.11 15.29 4.51
C THR A 149 16.06 14.04 3.65
N GLY A 150 15.80 14.24 2.37
CA GLY A 150 15.67 13.16 1.39
C GLY A 150 16.98 12.40 1.14
N VAL A 151 16.87 11.12 0.90
CA VAL A 151 17.97 10.22 0.57
C VAL A 151 17.67 9.54 -0.77
N GLY A 152 18.71 9.34 -1.58
CA GLY A 152 18.61 8.68 -2.87
C GLY A 152 18.00 9.53 -3.99
N THR A 153 17.80 8.90 -5.15
CA THR A 153 17.29 9.54 -6.37
C THR A 153 15.86 10.00 -6.19
N VAL A 154 15.62 11.29 -6.42
CA VAL A 154 14.26 11.88 -6.39
C VAL A 154 13.37 11.26 -7.46
N ARG A 155 12.17 10.84 -7.09
CA ARG A 155 11.24 10.17 -8.00
C ARG A 155 9.81 10.15 -7.47
N TYR A 156 8.87 9.90 -8.34
CA TYR A 156 7.44 9.81 -8.04
C TYR A 156 6.80 8.61 -8.75
N TYR A 157 5.54 8.27 -8.42
CA TYR A 157 4.87 7.05 -8.88
C TYR A 157 5.62 5.75 -8.51
N LEU A 158 6.35 5.79 -7.43
CA LEU A 158 7.01 4.64 -6.85
C LEU A 158 6.02 3.88 -5.94
N ALA A 159 6.41 2.71 -5.49
CA ALA A 159 5.66 1.96 -4.49
C ALA A 159 6.51 1.67 -3.25
N ALA A 160 5.87 1.28 -2.15
CA ALA A 160 6.56 0.88 -0.92
C ALA A 160 5.80 -0.24 -0.20
N ALA A 161 6.54 -1.09 0.51
CA ALA A 161 5.96 -2.14 1.35
C ALA A 161 6.85 -2.43 2.56
N GLY A 162 6.24 -2.99 3.61
CA GLY A 162 6.98 -3.56 4.73
C GLY A 162 7.57 -4.93 4.39
N TYR A 163 8.77 -5.24 4.89
CA TYR A 163 9.43 -6.54 4.82
C TYR A 163 10.23 -6.81 6.10
N GLY A 164 10.69 -8.05 6.29
CA GLY A 164 11.53 -8.44 7.44
C GLY A 164 10.83 -8.31 8.79
N GLY A 165 9.50 -8.13 8.81
CA GLY A 165 8.71 -7.94 10.02
C GLY A 165 8.71 -6.50 10.57
N ASP A 166 9.80 -5.76 10.40
CA ASP A 166 9.98 -4.43 11.01
C ASP A 166 10.64 -3.38 10.10
N LYS A 167 10.90 -3.70 8.83
CA LYS A 167 11.57 -2.83 7.85
C LYS A 167 10.65 -2.48 6.72
N ALA A 168 11.06 -1.49 5.90
CA ALA A 168 10.33 -1.11 4.71
C ALA A 168 11.27 -0.94 3.50
N ILE A 169 10.70 -0.94 2.30
CA ILE A 169 11.41 -0.72 1.05
C ILE A 169 10.58 0.22 0.17
N PHE A 170 11.23 1.25 -0.37
CA PHE A 170 10.72 2.04 -1.49
C PHE A 170 11.34 1.51 -2.78
N GLY A 171 10.57 1.44 -3.86
CA GLY A 171 11.10 0.94 -5.11
C GLY A 171 10.44 1.49 -6.36
N TYR A 172 11.22 1.45 -7.46
CA TYR A 172 10.78 1.82 -8.80
C TYR A 172 10.40 3.30 -8.93
N GLY A 173 9.49 3.63 -9.85
CA GLY A 173 9.05 5.00 -10.11
C GLY A 173 9.75 5.65 -11.28
N ARG A 174 9.50 6.95 -11.47
CA ARG A 174 10.12 7.77 -12.52
C ARG A 174 10.44 9.16 -12.04
N ASN A 175 11.24 9.90 -12.80
CA ASN A 175 11.43 11.34 -12.59
C ASN A 175 10.66 12.18 -13.62
N ASN A 176 10.74 13.49 -13.46
CA ASN A 176 10.10 14.47 -14.36
C ASN A 176 10.73 14.51 -15.77
N SER A 177 11.94 14.01 -15.93
CA SER A 177 12.60 13.84 -17.24
C SER A 177 12.21 12.52 -17.93
N PHE A 178 11.14 11.85 -17.45
CA PHE A 178 10.62 10.60 -17.99
C PHE A 178 11.59 9.39 -17.90
N VAL A 179 12.61 9.47 -17.03
CA VAL A 179 13.47 8.32 -16.75
C VAL A 179 12.75 7.39 -15.80
N GLU A 180 12.56 6.15 -16.23
CA GLU A 180 12.00 5.06 -15.44
C GLU A 180 13.08 4.38 -14.60
N TYR A 181 12.76 4.04 -13.35
CA TYR A 181 13.69 3.44 -12.42
C TYR A 181 13.21 2.07 -11.95
N ASN A 182 14.18 1.20 -11.64
CA ASN A 182 14.02 -0.03 -10.87
C ASN A 182 14.85 0.01 -9.57
N LEU A 183 15.39 1.18 -9.22
CA LEU A 183 16.13 1.43 -7.96
C LEU A 183 15.25 1.14 -6.74
N THR A 184 15.88 0.74 -5.64
CA THR A 184 15.21 0.61 -4.35
C THR A 184 15.99 1.30 -3.24
N ASN A 185 15.28 1.72 -2.18
CA ASN A 185 15.85 2.23 -0.94
C ASN A 185 15.27 1.45 0.23
N LEU A 186 16.14 0.82 0.98
CA LEU A 186 15.75 0.09 2.20
C LEU A 186 15.53 1.08 3.34
N VAL A 187 14.56 0.79 4.19
CA VAL A 187 14.26 1.55 5.40
C VAL A 187 14.49 0.64 6.60
N SER A 188 15.33 1.08 7.53
CA SER A 188 15.60 0.34 8.76
C SER A 188 14.39 0.35 9.71
N ASN A 189 14.42 -0.46 10.75
CA ASN A 189 13.42 -0.46 11.82
C ASN A 189 13.41 0.84 12.67
N ALA A 190 14.41 1.70 12.50
CA ALA A 190 14.44 3.04 13.08
C ALA A 190 13.88 4.13 12.13
N GLY A 191 13.42 3.76 10.92
CA GLY A 191 12.92 4.69 9.91
C GLY A 191 14.01 5.40 9.10
N VAL A 192 15.25 4.94 9.16
CA VAL A 192 16.37 5.51 8.38
C VAL A 192 16.35 4.92 6.97
N VAL A 193 16.26 5.81 5.98
CA VAL A 193 16.30 5.45 4.56
C VAL A 193 17.76 5.31 4.11
N ALA A 194 18.09 4.19 3.50
CA ALA A 194 19.42 3.94 2.92
C ALA A 194 19.53 4.55 1.51
N THR A 195 20.75 4.71 1.03
CA THR A 195 21.05 5.13 -0.35
C THR A 195 20.49 4.14 -1.38
N ASP A 196 20.48 4.53 -2.65
CA ASP A 196 19.96 3.71 -3.74
C ASP A 196 20.69 2.36 -3.83
N VAL A 197 19.92 1.30 -3.96
CA VAL A 197 20.37 -0.04 -4.32
C VAL A 197 20.10 -0.23 -5.81
N THR A 198 21.07 -0.80 -6.52
CA THR A 198 20.96 -1.12 -7.94
C THR A 198 19.67 -1.89 -8.24
N GLY A 199 18.95 -1.42 -9.24
CA GLY A 199 17.65 -1.96 -9.59
C GLY A 199 17.69 -3.36 -10.16
N VAL A 200 16.63 -4.11 -9.92
CA VAL A 200 16.38 -5.45 -10.46
C VAL A 200 15.03 -5.46 -11.17
N GLY A 201 14.95 -6.18 -12.28
CA GLY A 201 13.74 -6.28 -13.09
C GLY A 201 13.46 -5.06 -13.97
N THR A 202 12.31 -5.05 -14.61
CA THR A 202 11.87 -4.01 -15.54
C THR A 202 11.62 -2.68 -14.80
N ALA A 203 12.35 -1.63 -15.20
CA ALA A 203 12.11 -0.28 -14.71
C ALA A 203 10.69 0.17 -15.11
N ARG A 204 9.92 0.69 -14.15
CA ARG A 204 8.50 1.03 -14.34
C ARG A 204 7.98 1.96 -13.24
N TRP A 205 6.80 2.51 -13.46
CA TRP A 205 6.14 3.44 -12.55
C TRP A 205 4.63 3.15 -12.45
N GLY A 206 3.92 3.80 -11.53
CA GLY A 206 2.50 3.56 -11.32
C GLY A 206 2.16 2.13 -10.92
N LEU A 207 3.10 1.44 -10.29
CA LEU A 207 2.98 0.10 -9.73
C LEU A 207 2.47 0.17 -8.29
N ALA A 208 2.15 -1.00 -7.71
CA ALA A 208 1.81 -1.12 -6.30
C ALA A 208 2.73 -2.12 -5.60
N ALA A 209 2.75 -2.09 -4.25
CA ALA A 209 3.47 -3.05 -3.44
C ALA A 209 2.73 -3.38 -2.15
N ALA A 210 2.93 -4.59 -1.65
CA ALA A 210 2.36 -5.04 -0.38
C ALA A 210 3.26 -6.07 0.31
N GLY A 211 3.12 -6.18 1.63
CA GLY A 211 3.71 -7.28 2.40
C GLY A 211 2.92 -8.58 2.21
N TYR A 212 3.60 -9.72 2.19
CA TYR A 212 3.03 -11.07 2.19
C TYR A 212 3.93 -12.04 2.95
N GLY A 213 3.46 -13.25 3.22
CA GLY A 213 4.24 -14.30 3.89
C GLY A 213 4.69 -13.96 5.31
N GLY A 214 4.14 -12.89 5.89
CA GLY A 214 4.48 -12.40 7.23
C GLY A 214 5.71 -11.51 7.28
N ASP A 215 6.70 -11.73 6.42
CA ASP A 215 8.00 -11.03 6.46
C ASP A 215 8.57 -10.65 5.08
N LYS A 216 7.83 -10.86 4.00
CA LYS A 216 8.23 -10.60 2.61
C LYS A 216 7.39 -9.51 1.99
N ALA A 217 7.84 -8.99 0.84
CA ALA A 217 7.07 -8.02 0.05
C ALA A 217 7.03 -8.39 -1.43
N ILE A 218 6.10 -7.80 -2.15
CA ILE A 218 5.93 -7.95 -3.59
C ILE A 218 5.66 -6.59 -4.22
N PHE A 219 6.40 -6.25 -5.27
CA PHE A 219 6.07 -5.19 -6.21
C PHE A 219 5.33 -5.79 -7.40
N GLY A 220 4.29 -5.14 -7.89
CA GLY A 220 3.53 -5.70 -9.01
C GLY A 220 2.89 -4.68 -9.92
N TYR A 221 2.71 -5.10 -11.17
CA TYR A 221 2.05 -4.32 -12.21
C TYR A 221 2.82 -3.03 -12.57
N GLY A 222 2.14 -2.00 -13.01
CA GLY A 222 2.72 -0.71 -13.35
C GLY A 222 2.73 -0.43 -14.86
N PHE A 223 3.48 0.60 -15.24
CA PHE A 223 3.52 1.12 -16.60
C PHE A 223 4.97 1.38 -17.04
N THR A 224 5.24 1.14 -18.32
CA THR A 224 6.45 1.62 -19.00
C THR A 224 6.08 2.34 -20.29
N PHE A 225 6.91 3.26 -20.72
CA PHE A 225 6.71 3.92 -22.01
C PHE A 225 6.89 2.96 -23.20
N ALA A 226 7.65 1.88 -23.02
CA ALA A 226 7.93 0.91 -24.06
C ALA A 226 6.77 -0.05 -24.34
N THR A 227 6.07 -0.51 -23.29
CA THR A 227 5.09 -1.61 -23.40
C THR A 227 3.71 -1.30 -22.81
N ASN A 228 3.49 -0.06 -22.31
CA ASN A 228 2.28 0.35 -21.60
C ASN A 228 2.11 -0.38 -20.25
N SER A 229 0.88 -0.74 -19.87
CA SER A 229 0.59 -1.42 -18.61
C SER A 229 1.17 -2.83 -18.57
N LEU A 230 1.72 -3.21 -17.42
CA LEU A 230 2.35 -4.50 -17.13
C LEU A 230 1.56 -5.29 -16.08
N SER A 231 1.82 -6.60 -16.03
CA SER A 231 1.36 -7.50 -14.96
C SER A 231 2.50 -8.25 -14.26
N VAL A 232 3.76 -7.95 -14.62
CA VAL A 232 4.95 -8.56 -13.99
C VAL A 232 5.03 -8.23 -12.50
N THR A 233 5.65 -9.13 -11.73
CA THR A 233 5.89 -8.92 -10.31
C THR A 233 7.35 -9.20 -9.94
N ASN A 234 7.81 -8.59 -8.85
CA ASN A 234 9.11 -8.85 -8.24
C ASN A 234 8.91 -9.16 -6.76
N LEU A 235 9.33 -10.33 -6.35
CA LEU A 235 9.30 -10.73 -4.94
C LEU A 235 10.47 -10.08 -4.19
N VAL A 236 10.23 -9.71 -2.95
CA VAL A 236 11.23 -9.16 -2.03
C VAL A 236 11.39 -10.13 -0.87
N SER A 237 12.61 -10.59 -0.63
CA SER A 237 12.92 -11.47 0.50
C SER A 237 12.81 -10.74 1.85
N ASN A 238 12.84 -11.49 2.93
CA ASN A 238 12.87 -10.95 4.30
C ASN A 238 14.18 -10.19 4.65
N SER A 239 15.19 -10.26 3.78
CA SER A 239 16.42 -9.46 3.87
C SER A 239 16.39 -8.21 2.96
N GLY A 240 15.28 -7.97 2.22
CA GLY A 240 15.13 -6.82 1.33
C GLY A 240 15.73 -7.01 -0.07
N VAL A 241 16.10 -8.24 -0.44
CA VAL A 241 16.61 -8.55 -1.78
C VAL A 241 15.43 -8.69 -2.75
N VAL A 242 15.46 -7.89 -3.83
CA VAL A 242 14.46 -7.94 -4.90
C VAL A 242 14.86 -9.00 -5.92
N ALA A 243 13.93 -9.90 -6.24
CA ALA A 243 14.11 -10.91 -7.27
C ALA A 243 13.83 -10.34 -8.68
N THR A 244 14.30 -11.05 -9.72
CA THR A 244 13.99 -10.75 -11.13
C THR A 244 12.48 -10.83 -11.41
N ASP A 245 12.06 -10.31 -12.56
CA ASP A 245 10.66 -10.32 -12.98
C ASP A 245 10.08 -11.74 -13.01
N THR A 246 8.93 -11.91 -12.40
CA THR A 246 8.08 -13.08 -12.53
C THR A 246 7.05 -12.83 -13.62
N THR A 247 6.78 -13.81 -14.45
CA THR A 247 5.74 -13.73 -15.50
C THR A 247 4.44 -13.20 -14.92
N GLY A 248 3.88 -12.19 -15.56
CA GLY A 248 2.67 -11.53 -15.10
C GLY A 248 1.44 -12.44 -15.12
N VAL A 249 0.58 -12.26 -14.12
CA VAL A 249 -0.71 -12.94 -13.99
C VAL A 249 -1.82 -11.90 -13.93
N GLY A 250 -2.94 -12.22 -14.57
CA GLY A 250 -4.08 -11.34 -14.66
C GLY A 250 -3.90 -10.21 -15.69
N THR A 251 -4.84 -9.30 -15.73
CA THR A 251 -4.85 -8.18 -16.69
C THR A 251 -3.82 -7.13 -16.31
N SER A 252 -2.95 -6.78 -17.24
CA SER A 252 -1.96 -5.70 -17.11
C SER A 252 -2.64 -4.37 -16.79
N ARG A 253 -2.16 -3.66 -15.78
CA ARG A 253 -2.71 -2.37 -15.35
C ARG A 253 -1.71 -1.54 -14.55
N SER A 254 -2.01 -0.26 -14.42
CA SER A 254 -1.21 0.73 -13.69
C SER A 254 -2.07 1.58 -12.77
N TYR A 255 -1.44 2.39 -11.92
CA TYR A 255 -2.12 3.29 -10.96
C TYR A 255 -3.07 2.56 -9.99
N LEU A 256 -2.76 1.32 -9.69
CA LEU A 256 -3.46 0.45 -8.77
C LEU A 256 -2.92 0.61 -7.34
N ALA A 257 -3.59 0.04 -6.36
CA ALA A 257 -3.11 -0.06 -5.00
C ALA A 257 -2.96 -1.51 -4.55
N ALA A 258 -2.22 -1.75 -3.47
CA ALA A 258 -2.07 -3.06 -2.87
C ALA A 258 -1.96 -2.96 -1.34
N ALA A 259 -2.42 -4.01 -0.65
CA ALA A 259 -2.29 -4.13 0.79
C ALA A 259 -2.19 -5.60 1.21
N GLY A 260 -1.61 -5.86 2.38
CA GLY A 260 -1.66 -7.16 3.03
C GLY A 260 -3.03 -7.44 3.65
N TYR A 261 -3.44 -8.70 3.69
CA TYR A 261 -4.63 -9.18 4.42
C TYR A 261 -4.41 -10.60 4.94
N GLY A 262 -5.24 -11.05 5.88
CA GLY A 262 -5.21 -12.40 6.42
C GLY A 262 -3.91 -12.73 7.18
N GLY A 263 -3.07 -11.73 7.48
CA GLY A 263 -1.81 -11.88 8.21
C GLY A 263 -0.61 -12.27 7.36
N ASP A 264 -0.82 -12.94 6.23
CA ASP A 264 0.27 -13.49 5.41
C ASP A 264 0.03 -13.38 3.89
N LYS A 265 -1.06 -12.78 3.47
CA LYS A 265 -1.48 -12.64 2.06
C LYS A 265 -1.53 -11.18 1.63
N ALA A 266 -1.59 -10.94 0.32
CA ALA A 266 -1.76 -9.60 -0.22
C ALA A 266 -2.81 -9.56 -1.33
N ILE A 267 -3.26 -8.36 -1.65
CA ILE A 267 -4.23 -8.09 -2.73
C ILE A 267 -3.77 -6.87 -3.51
N PHE A 268 -3.77 -6.99 -4.84
CA PHE A 268 -3.68 -5.89 -5.78
C PHE A 268 -5.09 -5.54 -6.25
N GLY A 269 -5.44 -4.26 -6.34
CA GLY A 269 -6.78 -3.89 -6.76
C GLY A 269 -6.89 -2.57 -7.48
N TYR A 270 -7.94 -2.47 -8.31
CA TYR A 270 -8.29 -1.26 -9.05
C TYR A 270 -7.25 -0.87 -10.11
N GLY A 271 -7.18 0.42 -10.43
CA GLY A 271 -6.24 0.99 -11.39
C GLY A 271 -6.81 1.22 -12.78
N SER A 272 -5.94 1.25 -13.78
CA SER A 272 -6.27 1.53 -15.17
C SER A 272 -5.68 0.49 -16.12
N ILE A 273 -6.48 0.03 -17.06
CA ILE A 273 -6.12 -0.83 -18.18
C ILE A 273 -6.05 0.06 -19.43
N ASN A 274 -4.86 0.55 -19.75
CA ASN A 274 -4.63 1.43 -20.93
C ASN A 274 -5.62 2.61 -20.99
N GLY A 275 -5.85 3.29 -19.87
CA GLY A 275 -6.75 4.44 -19.77
C GLY A 275 -8.17 4.11 -19.30
N THR A 276 -8.61 2.85 -19.34
CA THR A 276 -9.92 2.43 -18.83
C THR A 276 -9.84 2.06 -17.36
N LEU A 277 -10.65 2.70 -16.52
CA LEU A 277 -10.71 2.42 -15.08
C LEU A 277 -11.25 1.02 -14.79
N THR A 278 -10.75 0.38 -13.76
CA THR A 278 -11.21 -0.95 -13.35
C THR A 278 -11.28 -1.08 -11.83
N ALA A 279 -12.09 -2.04 -11.36
CA ALA A 279 -12.15 -2.46 -9.96
C ALA A 279 -11.70 -3.93 -9.76
N ILE A 280 -11.16 -4.58 -10.79
CA ILE A 280 -10.68 -5.96 -10.67
C ILE A 280 -9.59 -6.07 -9.60
N THR A 281 -9.49 -7.25 -8.98
CA THR A 281 -8.45 -7.53 -8.00
C THR A 281 -7.72 -8.84 -8.31
N ASN A 282 -6.50 -8.98 -7.77
CA ASN A 282 -5.73 -10.22 -7.79
C ASN A 282 -5.23 -10.51 -6.39
N LEU A 283 -5.55 -11.69 -5.90
CA LEU A 283 -5.07 -12.16 -4.60
C LEU A 283 -3.63 -12.68 -4.73
N VAL A 284 -2.85 -12.49 -3.70
CA VAL A 284 -1.49 -13.02 -3.58
C VAL A 284 -1.44 -13.98 -2.40
N SER A 285 -0.98 -15.20 -2.65
CA SER A 285 -0.83 -16.21 -1.59
C SER A 285 0.33 -15.87 -0.64
N ASN A 286 0.43 -16.58 0.46
CA ASN A 286 1.55 -16.49 1.40
C ASN A 286 2.90 -16.97 0.82
N LEU A 287 2.90 -17.55 -0.36
CA LEU A 287 4.09 -17.91 -1.13
C LEU A 287 4.45 -16.86 -2.21
N GLY A 288 3.69 -15.74 -2.31
CA GLY A 288 3.89 -14.72 -3.33
C GLY A 288 3.32 -15.05 -4.71
N VAL A 289 2.49 -16.09 -4.80
CA VAL A 289 1.83 -16.47 -6.07
C VAL A 289 0.61 -15.58 -6.29
N VAL A 290 0.59 -14.86 -7.41
CA VAL A 290 -0.54 -14.02 -7.82
C VAL A 290 -1.59 -14.88 -8.51
N ALA A 291 -2.84 -14.77 -8.07
CA ALA A 291 -3.99 -15.43 -8.69
C ALA A 291 -4.52 -14.65 -9.89
N THR A 292 -5.34 -15.30 -10.72
CA THR A 292 -6.07 -14.66 -11.83
C THR A 292 -7.03 -13.59 -11.30
N ASN A 293 -7.58 -12.77 -12.21
CA ASN A 293 -8.51 -11.70 -11.84
C ASN A 293 -9.74 -12.23 -11.10
N THR A 294 -10.12 -11.50 -10.05
CA THR A 294 -11.47 -11.60 -9.47
C THR A 294 -12.36 -10.50 -10.01
N THR A 295 -13.66 -10.72 -10.03
CA THR A 295 -14.65 -9.71 -10.43
C THR A 295 -14.48 -8.46 -9.57
N GLY A 296 -14.44 -7.29 -10.20
CA GLY A 296 -14.34 -6.02 -9.52
C GLY A 296 -15.56 -5.70 -8.67
N VAL A 297 -15.34 -5.04 -7.54
CA VAL A 297 -16.37 -4.59 -6.60
C VAL A 297 -16.17 -3.10 -6.30
N GLY A 298 -17.26 -2.35 -6.24
CA GLY A 298 -17.25 -0.92 -5.99
C GLY A 298 -16.92 -0.06 -7.20
N THR A 299 -16.82 1.24 -6.98
CA THR A 299 -16.57 2.24 -8.02
C THR A 299 -15.17 2.08 -8.60
N VAL A 300 -15.07 1.97 -9.91
CA VAL A 300 -13.80 1.90 -10.64
C VAL A 300 -12.99 3.19 -10.44
N ARG A 301 -11.70 3.09 -10.15
CA ARG A 301 -10.84 4.24 -9.92
C ARG A 301 -9.34 3.91 -10.02
N LEU A 302 -8.54 4.93 -10.24
CA LEU A 302 -7.08 4.89 -10.26
C LEU A 302 -6.49 5.85 -9.22
N ASP A 303 -5.16 5.84 -9.04
CA ASP A 303 -4.43 6.74 -8.13
C ASP A 303 -5.01 6.75 -6.69
N LEU A 304 -5.56 5.62 -6.27
CA LEU A 304 -6.05 5.33 -4.93
C LEU A 304 -4.90 4.81 -4.05
N ALA A 305 -5.14 4.71 -2.76
CA ALA A 305 -4.21 4.09 -1.82
C ALA A 305 -4.85 2.89 -1.11
N ALA A 306 -4.01 2.03 -0.54
CA ALA A 306 -4.48 0.93 0.29
C ALA A 306 -3.52 0.68 1.46
N ALA A 307 -4.06 0.20 2.57
CA ALA A 307 -3.29 -0.17 3.75
C ALA A 307 -3.91 -1.37 4.46
N SER A 308 -3.06 -2.07 5.20
CA SER A 308 -3.49 -3.11 6.15
C SER A 308 -3.81 -2.48 7.51
N TYR A 309 -4.77 -3.04 8.22
CA TYR A 309 -5.07 -2.75 9.63
C TYR A 309 -5.53 -4.02 10.33
N PHE A 310 -5.54 -4.02 11.66
CA PHE A 310 -5.90 -5.20 12.46
C PHE A 310 -7.17 -4.92 13.26
N SER A 311 -8.04 -5.91 13.43
CA SER A 311 -9.25 -5.80 14.27
C SER A 311 -9.35 -6.95 15.25
#